data_9861ad7d484cb8825578b62f86bd3b9f
#
_entry.id   9861ad7d484cb8825578b62f86bd3b9f
#
_cell.length_a   1.000
_cell.length_b   1.000
_cell.length_c   1.000
_cell.angle_alpha   90.00
_cell.angle_beta   90.00
_cell.angle_gamma   90.00
#
_symmetry.space_group_name_H-M   'P 1'
#
loop_
_entity.id
_entity.type
_entity.pdbx_description
1 polymer ?
#
loop_
_entity_poly.entity_id
_entity_poly.type
_entity_poly.pdbx_seq_one_letter_code
_entity_poly.pdbx_strand_id
1 'polypeptide(L)'
;MSRHVENVDDDKPKKKSKNISVAEIVEELKKDNLLFHDIEDGVGYIAVNKKGDQVFRIESQACQKWLRNWFVKKYKRYGINRHNIEEICAYLASVAEIDGEGLELSVRICKTVDEWGDLKEVIYDTRNGMAVKIDANGWSLIPTPIKFKHFPHQMKQVLPETTDSRNLDILREFVNIEDDSDWLVFLVFVVSTMIPNSPSVLLAMNGDMGAGKSESLRMIVKITDPSALMDGMKMSFRTEDLVRCASKNQILFFDNLSKITDDQSDDLCKVCTGGALTVRRLYTDNDEEVYHFKRPVLISGIPRLIHRSDLNDRSIILTVKRIPENKRKTQAELDAFFEASKPQIMGAIFNVLSDAIKKYKTIQPKEHPRSADWYKGACAIAASIDGYSQDKFELAFKKVKDRQLEYALEESPVAMAAKFIVDKCGGKWYGTATQLLDFYIVSNETLSNEDNSYIQYLQDHPAWPKNASVLGKELARCRPTLEALGIDMIHGENGKSVYKDARRYIQLTDRNHTQDDSPSTLFDITNSKEKE
;
A
#
# COMPACT_ATOMS: atom_id res chain seq x y z
N MET A 1 -34.64 90.87 -7.08
CA MET A 1 -35.43 89.74 -7.56
C MET A 1 -34.80 88.48 -6.97
N SER A 2 -35.30 88.06 -5.83
CA SER A 2 -34.88 86.89 -5.10
C SER A 2 -35.62 85.66 -5.65
N ARG A 3 -34.90 84.58 -6.03
CA ARG A 3 -35.48 83.32 -6.32
C ARG A 3 -35.27 82.42 -5.11
N HIS A 4 -36.34 82.07 -4.43
CA HIS A 4 -36.44 80.95 -3.46
C HIS A 4 -36.19 79.62 -4.20
N VAL A 5 -35.27 78.83 -3.70
CA VAL A 5 -35.12 77.43 -4.06
C VAL A 5 -35.72 76.66 -2.87
N GLU A 6 -36.83 75.99 -3.11
CA GLU A 6 -37.45 75.03 -2.16
C GLU A 6 -36.56 73.80 -2.06
N ASN A 7 -36.14 73.48 -0.83
CA ASN A 7 -35.55 72.20 -0.47
C ASN A 7 -36.68 71.16 -0.40
N VAL A 8 -36.67 70.20 -1.32
CA VAL A 8 -37.48 68.98 -1.23
C VAL A 8 -36.73 67.99 -0.34
N ASP A 9 -37.19 67.82 0.87
CA ASP A 9 -36.80 66.75 1.80
C ASP A 9 -37.20 65.38 1.22
N ASP A 10 -36.21 64.66 0.70
CA ASP A 10 -36.39 63.27 0.21
C ASP A 10 -36.16 62.32 1.39
N ASP A 11 -37.14 62.21 2.30
CA ASP A 11 -37.17 61.31 3.43
C ASP A 11 -37.56 59.89 2.96
N LYS A 12 -36.61 59.20 2.29
CA LYS A 12 -36.71 57.76 2.01
C LYS A 12 -36.26 56.99 3.24
N PRO A 13 -37.11 56.13 3.82
CA PRO A 13 -36.71 55.34 4.97
C PRO A 13 -35.56 54.42 4.58
N LYS A 14 -34.36 54.66 5.10
CA LYS A 14 -33.24 53.70 5.06
C LYS A 14 -33.70 52.39 5.69
N LYS A 15 -34.04 51.38 4.91
CA LYS A 15 -34.26 50.03 5.40
C LYS A 15 -33.02 49.63 6.21
N LYS A 16 -33.16 49.65 7.54
CA LYS A 16 -32.16 49.10 8.46
C LYS A 16 -31.88 47.66 8.01
N SER A 17 -30.70 47.43 7.52
CA SER A 17 -30.28 46.07 7.19
C SER A 17 -30.26 45.26 8.50
N LYS A 18 -31.18 44.30 8.64
CA LYS A 18 -31.18 43.37 9.76
C LYS A 18 -29.79 42.76 9.88
N ASN A 19 -29.10 43.04 10.98
CA ASN A 19 -27.85 42.32 11.26
C ASN A 19 -28.24 40.90 11.61
N ILE A 20 -27.89 39.97 10.72
CA ILE A 20 -28.14 38.54 10.92
C ILE A 20 -27.09 38.06 11.90
N SER A 21 -27.51 37.45 12.99
CA SER A 21 -26.61 36.91 14.01
C SER A 21 -25.95 35.61 13.55
N VAL A 22 -24.80 35.27 14.11
CA VAL A 22 -24.12 33.99 13.87
C VAL A 22 -25.04 32.82 14.23
N ALA A 23 -25.80 32.90 15.30
CA ALA A 23 -26.76 31.88 15.73
C ALA A 23 -27.87 31.62 14.68
N GLU A 24 -28.44 32.69 14.08
CA GLU A 24 -29.45 32.54 13.02
C GLU A 24 -28.86 31.84 11.78
N ILE A 25 -27.61 32.14 11.39
CA ILE A 25 -26.90 31.50 10.28
C ILE A 25 -26.69 30.02 10.57
N VAL A 26 -26.25 29.66 11.76
CA VAL A 26 -26.02 28.28 12.18
C VAL A 26 -27.30 27.47 12.14
N GLU A 27 -28.41 28.01 12.69
CA GLU A 27 -29.70 27.30 12.66
C GLU A 27 -30.24 27.10 11.24
N GLU A 28 -30.01 28.04 10.33
CA GLU A 28 -30.35 27.83 8.92
C GLU A 28 -29.48 26.76 8.24
N LEU A 29 -28.19 26.75 8.52
CA LEU A 29 -27.28 25.73 7.99
C LEU A 29 -27.64 24.32 8.48
N LYS A 30 -28.02 24.17 9.74
CA LYS A 30 -28.47 22.89 10.33
C LYS A 30 -29.73 22.34 9.67
N LYS A 31 -30.65 23.17 9.19
CA LYS A 31 -31.89 22.72 8.54
C LYS A 31 -31.62 22.04 7.19
N ASP A 32 -30.75 22.64 6.38
CA ASP A 32 -30.54 22.23 5.00
C ASP A 32 -29.41 21.19 4.84
N ASN A 33 -28.52 21.08 5.83
CA ASN A 33 -27.32 20.27 5.76
C ASN A 33 -27.29 19.20 6.87
N LEU A 34 -26.46 18.17 6.70
CA LEU A 34 -26.19 17.17 7.74
C LEU A 34 -24.85 17.50 8.39
N LEU A 35 -24.86 17.64 9.71
CA LEU A 35 -23.66 17.74 10.54
C LEU A 35 -23.38 16.38 11.19
N PHE A 36 -22.14 15.92 11.11
CA PHE A 36 -21.73 14.62 11.63
C PHE A 36 -20.22 14.64 11.90
N HIS A 37 -19.72 13.64 12.60
CA HIS A 37 -18.29 13.45 12.79
C HIS A 37 -17.80 12.11 12.25
N ASP A 38 -16.53 12.06 11.87
CA ASP A 38 -15.88 10.81 11.52
C ASP A 38 -15.51 10.04 12.80
N ILE A 39 -15.92 8.77 12.87
CA ILE A 39 -15.68 7.93 14.05
C ILE A 39 -14.19 7.60 14.27
N GLU A 40 -13.35 7.73 13.24
CA GLU A 40 -11.93 7.42 13.31
C GLU A 40 -11.13 8.52 14.02
N ASP A 41 -11.39 9.79 13.68
CA ASP A 41 -10.61 10.94 14.19
C ASP A 41 -11.45 11.95 14.99
N GLY A 42 -12.77 11.73 15.16
CA GLY A 42 -13.69 12.60 15.88
C GLY A 42 -13.95 13.95 15.20
N VAL A 43 -13.41 14.20 14.02
CA VAL A 43 -13.46 15.49 13.33
C VAL A 43 -14.86 15.76 12.77
N GLY A 44 -15.34 17.01 12.90
CA GLY A 44 -16.64 17.46 12.42
C GLY A 44 -16.68 17.71 10.90
N TYR A 45 -17.74 17.21 10.25
CA TYR A 45 -18.03 17.34 8.83
C TYR A 45 -19.42 17.90 8.57
N ILE A 46 -19.60 18.50 7.41
CA ILE A 46 -20.89 18.97 6.90
C ILE A 46 -21.13 18.37 5.49
N ALA A 47 -22.29 17.72 5.32
CA ALA A 47 -22.76 17.30 3.99
C ALA A 47 -23.82 18.30 3.49
N VAL A 48 -23.51 18.99 2.41
CA VAL A 48 -24.35 20.04 1.83
C VAL A 48 -25.62 19.43 1.24
N ASN A 49 -26.77 20.03 1.57
CA ASN A 49 -28.10 19.55 1.15
C ASN A 49 -28.33 18.06 1.48
N LYS A 50 -27.67 17.54 2.51
CA LYS A 50 -27.72 16.14 2.94
C LYS A 50 -27.33 15.15 1.82
N LYS A 51 -26.36 15.55 0.97
CA LYS A 51 -25.86 14.76 -0.15
C LYS A 51 -24.38 14.45 0.01
N GLY A 52 -23.96 13.29 -0.51
CA GLY A 52 -22.59 12.81 -0.42
C GLY A 52 -21.61 13.44 -1.42
N ASP A 53 -22.09 14.16 -2.41
CA ASP A 53 -21.26 14.81 -3.44
C ASP A 53 -20.50 16.05 -2.94
N GLN A 54 -20.97 16.68 -1.86
CA GLN A 54 -20.36 17.86 -1.25
C GLN A 54 -20.23 17.68 0.28
N VAL A 55 -19.21 16.95 0.66
CA VAL A 55 -18.84 16.73 2.07
C VAL A 55 -17.58 17.52 2.37
N PHE A 56 -17.61 18.38 3.39
CA PHE A 56 -16.48 19.20 3.81
C PHE A 56 -16.14 18.94 5.28
N ARG A 57 -14.85 18.82 5.58
CA ARG A 57 -14.37 19.05 6.94
C ARG A 57 -14.68 20.52 7.30
N ILE A 58 -15.38 20.74 8.41
CA ILE A 58 -15.96 22.05 8.73
C ILE A 58 -14.89 23.12 8.86
N GLU A 59 -13.77 22.85 9.53
CA GLU A 59 -12.67 23.81 9.72
C GLU A 59 -11.79 24.02 8.46
N SER A 60 -12.06 23.32 7.35
CA SER A 60 -11.25 23.44 6.16
C SER A 60 -11.46 24.75 5.41
N GLN A 61 -10.43 25.19 4.70
CA GLN A 61 -10.55 26.33 3.77
C GLN A 61 -11.62 26.12 2.69
N ALA A 62 -11.85 24.88 2.28
CA ALA A 62 -12.88 24.53 1.31
C ALA A 62 -14.28 24.79 1.86
N CYS A 63 -14.54 24.40 3.12
CA CYS A 63 -15.80 24.72 3.81
C CYS A 63 -15.97 26.23 3.97
N GLN A 64 -14.96 26.96 4.41
CA GLN A 64 -15.02 28.41 4.53
C GLN A 64 -15.33 29.12 3.22
N LYS A 65 -14.74 28.67 2.09
CA LYS A 65 -15.05 29.19 0.75
C LYS A 65 -16.49 28.89 0.35
N TRP A 66 -16.94 27.65 0.59
CA TRP A 66 -18.32 27.25 0.34
C TRP A 66 -19.30 28.10 1.17
N LEU A 67 -19.04 28.28 2.47
CA LEU A 67 -19.88 29.03 3.39
C LEU A 67 -20.01 30.51 2.95
N ARG A 68 -18.92 31.15 2.52
CA ARG A 68 -18.96 32.51 1.96
C ARG A 68 -19.84 32.59 0.71
N ASN A 69 -19.71 31.64 -0.19
CA ASN A 69 -20.51 31.60 -1.41
C ASN A 69 -22.01 31.34 -1.09
N TRP A 70 -22.29 30.42 -0.15
CA TRP A 70 -23.64 30.17 0.36
C TRP A 70 -24.24 31.44 0.96
N PHE A 71 -23.50 32.15 1.82
CA PHE A 71 -23.94 33.40 2.43
C PHE A 71 -24.30 34.47 1.40
N VAL A 72 -23.44 34.68 0.40
CA VAL A 72 -23.67 35.65 -0.67
C VAL A 72 -24.93 35.28 -1.47
N LYS A 73 -25.10 33.99 -1.83
CA LYS A 73 -26.28 33.53 -2.57
C LYS A 73 -27.58 33.67 -1.78
N LYS A 74 -27.55 33.34 -0.49
CA LYS A 74 -28.71 33.34 0.41
C LYS A 74 -29.18 34.75 0.72
N TYR A 75 -28.24 35.61 1.14
CA TYR A 75 -28.59 36.95 1.63
C TYR A 75 -28.37 38.07 0.62
N LYS A 76 -27.82 37.75 -0.56
CA LYS A 76 -27.51 38.72 -1.63
C LYS A 76 -26.64 39.90 -1.12
N ARG A 77 -25.73 39.64 -0.20
CA ARG A 77 -24.84 40.61 0.46
C ARG A 77 -23.39 40.16 0.35
N TYR A 78 -22.51 41.13 0.10
CA TYR A 78 -21.06 40.97 0.26
C TYR A 78 -20.70 41.52 1.66
N GLY A 79 -20.11 40.75 2.55
CA GLY A 79 -19.68 41.33 3.79
C GLY A 79 -19.72 40.48 5.04
N ILE A 80 -19.74 39.14 4.88
CA ILE A 80 -19.34 38.32 6.02
C ILE A 80 -17.82 38.41 6.18
N ASN A 81 -17.34 38.92 7.32
CA ASN A 81 -15.92 39.05 7.59
C ASN A 81 -15.28 37.67 7.91
N ARG A 82 -13.94 37.63 7.94
CA ARG A 82 -13.20 36.40 8.20
C ARG A 82 -13.49 35.83 9.59
N HIS A 83 -13.54 36.69 10.59
CA HIS A 83 -13.79 36.30 11.98
C HIS A 83 -15.14 35.60 12.15
N ASN A 84 -16.22 36.16 11.59
CA ASN A 84 -17.54 35.53 11.65
C ASN A 84 -17.60 34.17 10.95
N ILE A 85 -16.86 33.99 9.84
CA ILE A 85 -16.76 32.68 9.15
C ILE A 85 -16.05 31.66 10.06
N GLU A 86 -14.96 32.05 10.70
CA GLU A 86 -14.20 31.20 11.61
C GLU A 86 -15.05 30.83 12.85
N GLU A 87 -15.79 31.78 13.39
CA GLU A 87 -16.72 31.56 14.50
C GLU A 87 -17.86 30.59 14.13
N ILE A 88 -18.49 30.78 12.96
CA ILE A 88 -19.52 29.87 12.44
C ILE A 88 -18.94 28.45 12.27
N CYS A 89 -17.76 28.32 11.67
CA CYS A 89 -17.11 27.03 11.48
C CYS A 89 -16.80 26.35 12.81
N ALA A 90 -16.25 27.08 13.79
CA ALA A 90 -15.96 26.53 15.13
C ALA A 90 -17.22 26.04 15.83
N TYR A 91 -18.31 26.82 15.76
CA TYR A 91 -19.60 26.40 16.34
C TYR A 91 -20.19 25.16 15.64
N LEU A 92 -20.18 25.13 14.29
CA LEU A 92 -20.66 23.98 13.53
C LEU A 92 -19.81 22.73 13.80
N ALA A 93 -18.49 22.88 13.97
CA ALA A 93 -17.59 21.78 14.30
C ALA A 93 -17.95 21.19 15.67
N SER A 94 -18.10 22.02 16.69
CA SER A 94 -18.51 21.58 18.03
C SER A 94 -19.87 20.86 18.01
N VAL A 95 -20.84 21.36 17.25
CA VAL A 95 -22.14 20.67 17.10
C VAL A 95 -21.99 19.33 16.38
N ALA A 96 -21.18 19.27 15.34
CA ALA A 96 -20.94 18.03 14.60
C ALA A 96 -20.24 16.96 15.45
N GLU A 97 -19.30 17.39 16.29
CA GLU A 97 -18.47 16.51 17.15
C GLU A 97 -19.22 16.01 18.39
N ILE A 98 -20.11 16.84 18.97
CA ILE A 98 -20.83 16.51 20.21
C ILE A 98 -22.20 15.89 19.92
N ASP A 99 -22.99 16.52 19.06
CA ASP A 99 -24.38 16.16 18.80
C ASP A 99 -24.57 15.40 17.48
N GLY A 100 -23.57 15.41 16.58
CA GLY A 100 -23.65 14.78 15.28
C GLY A 100 -23.53 13.26 15.36
N GLU A 101 -24.14 12.57 14.42
CA GLU A 101 -23.98 11.13 14.25
C GLU A 101 -22.51 10.79 13.89
N GLY A 102 -21.95 9.74 14.48
CA GLY A 102 -20.65 9.19 14.07
C GLY A 102 -20.77 8.38 12.80
N LEU A 103 -20.05 8.76 11.74
CA LEU A 103 -20.00 8.04 10.47
C LEU A 103 -18.57 7.60 10.14
N GLU A 104 -18.42 6.39 9.60
CA GLU A 104 -17.14 5.93 9.05
C GLU A 104 -16.92 6.55 7.67
N LEU A 105 -15.86 7.34 7.52
CA LEU A 105 -15.53 8.01 6.27
C LEU A 105 -14.29 7.39 5.59
N SER A 106 -14.43 7.11 4.32
CA SER A 106 -13.35 6.62 3.44
C SER A 106 -12.81 7.72 2.52
N VAL A 107 -11.64 7.48 1.92
CA VAL A 107 -11.02 8.47 1.02
C VAL A 107 -11.61 8.42 -0.40
N ARG A 108 -11.68 7.26 -1.00
CA ARG A 108 -12.15 7.05 -2.38
C ARG A 108 -13.06 5.84 -2.51
N ILE A 109 -12.77 4.80 -1.74
CA ILE A 109 -13.44 3.51 -1.82
C ILE A 109 -13.83 3.12 -0.40
N CYS A 110 -15.07 2.74 -0.19
CA CYS A 110 -15.52 2.14 1.06
C CYS A 110 -16.04 0.73 0.81
N LYS A 111 -16.11 -0.08 1.87
CA LYS A 111 -16.67 -1.42 1.81
C LYS A 111 -17.67 -1.65 2.93
N THR A 112 -18.55 -2.61 2.73
CA THR A 112 -19.30 -3.25 3.79
C THR A 112 -18.95 -4.72 3.85
N VAL A 113 -19.00 -5.29 5.04
CA VAL A 113 -18.75 -6.71 5.27
C VAL A 113 -20.02 -7.37 5.78
N ASP A 114 -20.13 -8.68 5.62
CA ASP A 114 -21.21 -9.46 6.22
C ASP A 114 -20.94 -9.76 7.71
N GLU A 115 -21.82 -10.49 8.35
CA GLU A 115 -21.72 -10.90 9.77
C GLU A 115 -20.47 -11.77 10.08
N TRP A 116 -19.85 -12.34 9.06
CA TRP A 116 -18.64 -13.15 9.15
C TRP A 116 -17.36 -12.36 8.86
N GLY A 117 -17.49 -11.06 8.53
CA GLY A 117 -16.37 -10.20 8.14
C GLY A 117 -15.95 -10.32 6.68
N ASP A 118 -16.66 -11.12 5.86
CA ASP A 118 -16.40 -11.25 4.44
C ASP A 118 -16.90 -10.03 3.66
N LEU A 119 -16.20 -9.68 2.58
CA LEU A 119 -16.55 -8.56 1.70
C LEU A 119 -17.93 -8.78 1.07
N LYS A 120 -18.86 -7.87 1.36
CA LYS A 120 -20.24 -7.91 0.83
C LYS A 120 -20.44 -6.92 -0.31
N GLU A 121 -19.92 -5.71 -0.15
CA GLU A 121 -20.14 -4.61 -1.08
C GLU A 121 -18.95 -3.67 -1.08
N VAL A 122 -18.64 -3.11 -2.25
CA VAL A 122 -17.68 -2.01 -2.43
C VAL A 122 -18.44 -0.83 -3.05
N ILE A 123 -18.16 0.37 -2.58
CA ILE A 123 -18.64 1.60 -3.21
C ILE A 123 -17.43 2.46 -3.58
N TYR A 124 -17.33 2.77 -4.86
CA TYR A 124 -16.28 3.59 -5.45
C TYR A 124 -16.82 4.99 -5.79
N ASP A 125 -16.27 6.05 -5.17
CA ASP A 125 -16.66 7.43 -5.45
C ASP A 125 -15.97 7.95 -6.73
N THR A 126 -16.74 8.31 -7.73
CA THR A 126 -16.21 8.88 -8.98
C THR A 126 -15.93 10.39 -8.89
N ARG A 127 -16.22 11.04 -7.78
CA ARG A 127 -16.02 12.48 -7.55
C ARG A 127 -16.80 13.40 -8.52
N ASN A 128 -17.83 12.89 -9.17
CA ASN A 128 -18.71 13.66 -10.08
C ASN A 128 -20.19 13.65 -9.64
N GLY A 129 -20.48 13.32 -8.38
CA GLY A 129 -21.82 13.19 -7.82
C GLY A 129 -22.41 11.80 -7.94
N MET A 130 -21.71 10.88 -8.60
CA MET A 130 -22.09 9.47 -8.71
C MET A 130 -21.03 8.59 -8.06
N ALA A 131 -21.46 7.42 -7.61
CA ALA A 131 -20.58 6.35 -7.13
C ALA A 131 -20.94 5.04 -7.83
N VAL A 132 -20.00 4.12 -7.91
CA VAL A 132 -20.24 2.75 -8.40
C VAL A 132 -20.39 1.85 -7.19
N LYS A 133 -21.55 1.22 -7.07
CA LYS A 133 -21.82 0.17 -6.09
C LYS A 133 -21.55 -1.18 -6.74
N ILE A 134 -20.75 -2.03 -6.10
CA ILE A 134 -20.35 -3.35 -6.61
C ILE A 134 -20.66 -4.38 -5.53
N ASP A 135 -21.39 -5.43 -5.88
CA ASP A 135 -21.68 -6.57 -5.01
C ASP A 135 -21.66 -7.89 -5.81
N ALA A 136 -22.00 -9.01 -5.20
CA ALA A 136 -21.97 -10.34 -5.84
C ALA A 136 -22.92 -10.48 -7.04
N ASN A 137 -23.85 -9.54 -7.27
CA ASN A 137 -24.84 -9.58 -8.37
C ASN A 137 -24.44 -8.69 -9.56
N GLY A 138 -23.36 -7.92 -9.44
CA GLY A 138 -22.90 -6.98 -10.46
C GLY A 138 -22.56 -5.63 -9.86
N TRP A 139 -22.56 -4.61 -10.72
CA TRP A 139 -22.35 -3.23 -10.30
C TRP A 139 -23.40 -2.28 -10.89
N SER A 140 -23.61 -1.16 -10.22
CA SER A 140 -24.55 -0.13 -10.65
C SER A 140 -24.09 1.26 -10.24
N LEU A 141 -24.55 2.27 -10.98
CA LEU A 141 -24.35 3.67 -10.64
C LEU A 141 -25.40 4.12 -9.62
N ILE A 142 -24.94 4.74 -8.55
CA ILE A 142 -25.77 5.33 -7.51
C ILE A 142 -25.35 6.78 -7.24
N PRO A 143 -26.22 7.65 -6.69
CA PRO A 143 -25.77 8.93 -6.14
C PRO A 143 -24.69 8.69 -5.06
N THR A 144 -23.65 9.53 -5.03
CA THR A 144 -22.59 9.40 -4.03
C THR A 144 -23.15 9.47 -2.62
N PRO A 145 -23.00 8.42 -1.78
CA PRO A 145 -23.45 8.44 -0.39
C PRO A 145 -22.54 9.30 0.49
N ILE A 146 -23.04 9.68 1.68
CA ILE A 146 -22.25 10.41 2.69
C ILE A 146 -21.32 9.42 3.40
N LYS A 147 -20.26 9.00 2.71
CA LYS A 147 -19.26 8.03 3.18
C LYS A 147 -17.82 8.41 2.80
N PHE A 148 -17.60 9.61 2.24
CA PHE A 148 -16.31 9.95 1.67
C PHE A 148 -15.77 11.29 2.17
N LYS A 149 -14.50 11.29 2.58
CA LYS A 149 -13.68 12.50 2.79
C LYS A 149 -13.25 13.02 1.41
N HIS A 150 -13.42 14.32 1.17
CA HIS A 150 -13.06 14.93 -0.10
C HIS A 150 -11.85 15.84 0.04
N PHE A 151 -10.80 15.56 -0.76
CA PHE A 151 -9.57 16.35 -0.77
C PHE A 151 -9.35 17.09 -2.09
N PRO A 152 -8.74 18.30 -2.07
CA PRO A 152 -8.58 19.14 -3.28
C PRO A 152 -7.71 18.50 -4.38
N HIS A 153 -6.80 17.60 -4.05
CA HIS A 153 -5.92 16.94 -5.01
C HIS A 153 -6.58 15.76 -5.72
N GLN A 154 -7.71 15.25 -5.20
CA GLN A 154 -8.44 14.18 -5.83
C GLN A 154 -9.10 14.65 -7.14
N MET A 155 -8.91 13.89 -8.20
CA MET A 155 -9.50 14.14 -9.52
C MET A 155 -10.77 13.30 -9.72
N LYS A 156 -11.57 13.74 -10.68
CA LYS A 156 -12.76 12.98 -11.11
C LYS A 156 -12.33 11.71 -11.83
N GLN A 157 -13.09 10.65 -11.62
CA GLN A 157 -12.98 9.41 -12.39
C GLN A 157 -14.02 9.40 -13.52
N VAL A 158 -13.69 8.74 -14.62
CA VAL A 158 -14.64 8.46 -15.68
C VAL A 158 -15.74 7.51 -15.18
N LEU A 159 -16.93 7.61 -15.75
CA LEU A 159 -17.96 6.60 -15.51
C LEU A 159 -17.58 5.32 -16.26
N PRO A 160 -17.78 4.14 -15.64
CA PRO A 160 -17.52 2.87 -16.28
C PRO A 160 -18.46 2.63 -17.46
N GLU A 161 -17.94 2.03 -18.51
CA GLU A 161 -18.76 1.52 -19.61
C GLU A 161 -19.40 0.19 -19.21
N THR A 162 -20.68 0.01 -19.53
CA THR A 162 -21.35 -1.26 -19.33
C THR A 162 -20.83 -2.28 -20.33
N THR A 163 -20.18 -3.32 -19.82
CA THR A 163 -19.59 -4.43 -20.58
C THR A 163 -19.78 -5.73 -19.82
N ASP A 164 -19.87 -6.84 -20.51
CA ASP A 164 -19.85 -8.17 -19.91
C ASP A 164 -18.43 -8.74 -19.81
N SER A 165 -17.45 -8.05 -20.39
CA SER A 165 -16.06 -8.47 -20.42
C SER A 165 -15.42 -8.43 -19.03
N ARG A 166 -14.60 -9.44 -18.74
CA ARG A 166 -13.68 -9.53 -17.62
C ARG A 166 -12.23 -9.60 -18.11
N ASN A 167 -12.03 -9.30 -19.39
CA ASN A 167 -10.71 -9.25 -20.01
C ASN A 167 -10.05 -7.90 -19.70
N LEU A 168 -8.85 -7.96 -19.14
CA LEU A 168 -8.03 -6.81 -18.77
C LEU A 168 -6.78 -6.68 -19.65
N ASP A 169 -6.65 -7.48 -20.74
CA ASP A 169 -5.45 -7.51 -21.57
C ASP A 169 -5.17 -6.20 -22.32
N ILE A 170 -6.17 -5.32 -22.45
CA ILE A 170 -5.97 -3.95 -22.95
C ILE A 170 -4.90 -3.19 -22.14
N LEU A 171 -4.68 -3.56 -20.88
CA LEU A 171 -3.62 -2.97 -20.04
C LEU A 171 -2.21 -3.30 -20.54
N ARG A 172 -2.01 -4.35 -21.38
CA ARG A 172 -0.72 -4.67 -22.02
C ARG A 172 -0.22 -3.55 -22.93
N GLU A 173 -1.11 -2.72 -23.43
CA GLU A 173 -0.72 -1.57 -24.28
C GLU A 173 0.04 -0.49 -23.49
N PHE A 174 -0.07 -0.51 -22.16
CA PHE A 174 0.48 0.50 -21.26
C PHE A 174 1.61 -0.02 -20.36
N VAL A 175 1.76 -1.34 -20.24
CA VAL A 175 2.71 -1.97 -19.32
C VAL A 175 3.54 -3.01 -20.05
N ASN A 176 4.86 -2.85 -20.02
CA ASN A 176 5.78 -3.75 -20.73
C ASN A 176 6.21 -4.94 -19.85
N ILE A 177 5.25 -5.75 -19.43
CA ILE A 177 5.47 -7.03 -18.74
C ILE A 177 5.32 -8.15 -19.77
N GLU A 178 6.43 -8.88 -20.06
CA GLU A 178 6.44 -9.96 -21.06
C GLU A 178 6.14 -11.34 -20.45
N ASP A 179 6.55 -11.59 -19.19
CA ASP A 179 6.29 -12.86 -18.52
C ASP A 179 4.81 -12.97 -18.12
N ASP A 180 4.13 -14.04 -18.54
CA ASP A 180 2.70 -14.24 -18.29
C ASP A 180 2.38 -14.46 -16.80
N SER A 181 3.33 -14.95 -16.00
CA SER A 181 3.15 -15.07 -14.55
C SER A 181 3.17 -13.70 -13.90
N ASP A 182 4.13 -12.85 -14.27
CA ASP A 182 4.21 -11.46 -13.82
C ASP A 182 2.97 -10.67 -14.24
N TRP A 183 2.50 -10.91 -15.47
CA TRP A 183 1.31 -10.28 -16.01
C TRP A 183 0.06 -10.62 -15.19
N LEU A 184 -0.18 -11.91 -14.92
CA LEU A 184 -1.32 -12.33 -14.13
C LEU A 184 -1.27 -11.74 -12.70
N VAL A 185 -0.10 -11.78 -12.06
CA VAL A 185 0.08 -11.19 -10.74
C VAL A 185 -0.14 -9.67 -10.76
N PHE A 186 0.29 -8.99 -11.83
CA PHE A 186 0.03 -7.57 -12.04
C PHE A 186 -1.48 -7.27 -12.16
N LEU A 187 -2.21 -7.99 -13.00
CA LEU A 187 -3.66 -7.81 -13.17
C LEU A 187 -4.42 -7.99 -11.85
N VAL A 188 -4.08 -9.06 -11.13
CA VAL A 188 -4.67 -9.35 -9.82
C VAL A 188 -4.37 -8.24 -8.82
N PHE A 189 -3.13 -7.73 -8.81
CA PHE A 189 -2.79 -6.60 -7.95
C PHE A 189 -3.63 -5.36 -8.29
N VAL A 190 -3.76 -4.99 -9.57
CA VAL A 190 -4.56 -3.83 -10.03
C VAL A 190 -6.00 -3.93 -9.51
N VAL A 191 -6.65 -5.07 -9.69
CA VAL A 191 -8.03 -5.27 -9.21
C VAL A 191 -8.09 -5.24 -7.68
N SER A 192 -7.10 -5.82 -6.99
CA SER A 192 -7.06 -5.85 -5.52
C SER A 192 -6.99 -4.45 -4.88
N THR A 193 -6.46 -3.44 -5.60
CA THR A 193 -6.44 -2.04 -5.12
C THR A 193 -7.85 -1.44 -4.93
N MET A 194 -8.87 -2.06 -5.53
CA MET A 194 -10.28 -1.67 -5.36
C MET A 194 -10.91 -2.18 -4.07
N ILE A 195 -10.21 -2.98 -3.26
CA ILE A 195 -10.70 -3.49 -1.98
C ILE A 195 -10.09 -2.64 -0.85
N PRO A 196 -10.84 -1.69 -0.26
CA PRO A 196 -10.31 -0.78 0.74
C PRO A 196 -10.17 -1.46 2.10
N ASN A 197 -9.30 -0.90 2.96
CA ASN A 197 -9.11 -1.32 4.34
C ASN A 197 -8.93 -2.85 4.50
N SER A 198 -8.24 -3.48 3.53
CA SER A 198 -7.83 -4.89 3.56
C SER A 198 -6.31 -4.94 3.64
N PRO A 199 -5.74 -5.94 4.34
CA PRO A 199 -4.30 -6.17 4.21
C PRO A 199 -3.91 -6.20 2.75
N SER A 200 -2.87 -5.47 2.40
CA SER A 200 -2.39 -5.33 1.03
C SER A 200 -0.92 -5.74 0.95
N VAL A 201 -0.46 -5.90 -0.26
CA VAL A 201 0.97 -6.08 -0.56
C VAL A 201 1.51 -4.82 -1.22
N LEU A 202 2.81 -4.62 -1.11
CA LEU A 202 3.52 -3.57 -1.83
C LEU A 202 3.85 -4.07 -3.23
N LEU A 203 3.61 -3.26 -4.26
CA LEU A 203 4.07 -3.52 -5.61
C LEU A 203 5.31 -2.69 -5.92
N ALA A 204 6.43 -3.36 -6.19
CA ALA A 204 7.64 -2.74 -6.70
C ALA A 204 7.86 -3.13 -8.17
N MET A 205 8.21 -2.15 -9.01
CA MET A 205 8.62 -2.42 -10.38
C MET A 205 10.12 -2.23 -10.55
N ASN A 206 10.80 -3.31 -10.93
CA ASN A 206 12.19 -3.35 -11.31
C ASN A 206 12.35 -3.31 -12.84
N GLY A 207 13.50 -2.86 -13.32
CA GLY A 207 13.83 -2.82 -14.73
C GLY A 207 14.78 -1.69 -15.06
N ASP A 208 15.31 -1.72 -16.27
CA ASP A 208 16.27 -0.73 -16.76
C ASP A 208 15.69 0.68 -16.85
N MET A 209 16.57 1.66 -17.05
CA MET A 209 16.17 3.03 -17.36
C MET A 209 15.41 3.04 -18.70
N GLY A 210 14.25 3.71 -18.75
CA GLY A 210 13.40 3.74 -19.94
C GLY A 210 12.51 2.51 -20.14
N ALA A 211 12.34 1.66 -19.13
CA ALA A 211 11.45 0.49 -19.18
C ALA A 211 9.95 0.84 -18.92
N GLY A 212 9.61 2.09 -18.62
CA GLY A 212 8.22 2.51 -18.37
C GLY A 212 7.69 2.21 -16.97
N LYS A 213 8.57 1.94 -15.99
CA LYS A 213 8.18 1.65 -14.58
C LYS A 213 7.20 2.66 -14.00
N SER A 214 7.60 3.94 -13.99
CA SER A 214 6.79 5.02 -13.41
C SER A 214 5.45 5.18 -14.13
N GLU A 215 5.42 5.01 -15.45
CA GLU A 215 4.18 5.11 -16.23
C GLU A 215 3.22 3.96 -15.91
N SER A 216 3.73 2.73 -15.80
CA SER A 216 2.92 1.57 -15.40
C SER A 216 2.29 1.75 -14.01
N LEU A 217 3.04 2.28 -13.04
CA LEU A 217 2.52 2.57 -11.70
C LEU A 217 1.56 3.76 -11.68
N ARG A 218 1.85 4.80 -12.46
CA ARG A 218 0.95 5.96 -12.66
C ARG A 218 -0.41 5.54 -13.21
N MET A 219 -0.44 4.58 -14.12
CA MET A 219 -1.67 4.00 -14.64
C MET A 219 -2.53 3.37 -13.53
N ILE A 220 -1.91 2.64 -12.58
CA ILE A 220 -2.63 2.09 -11.42
C ILE A 220 -3.24 3.21 -10.58
N VAL A 221 -2.51 4.30 -10.33
CA VAL A 221 -3.05 5.47 -9.62
C VAL A 221 -4.22 6.07 -10.38
N LYS A 222 -4.13 6.24 -11.71
CA LYS A 222 -5.22 6.76 -12.55
C LYS A 222 -6.48 5.87 -12.53
N ILE A 223 -6.32 4.56 -12.30
CA ILE A 223 -7.41 3.60 -12.16
C ILE A 223 -8.01 3.68 -10.75
N THR A 224 -7.17 3.60 -9.71
CA THR A 224 -7.61 3.40 -8.32
C THR A 224 -8.02 4.72 -7.65
N ASP A 225 -7.17 5.74 -7.70
CA ASP A 225 -7.37 7.03 -7.03
C ASP A 225 -6.77 8.17 -7.87
N PRO A 226 -7.42 8.55 -8.99
CA PRO A 226 -6.93 9.63 -9.84
C PRO A 226 -6.72 10.91 -9.01
N SER A 227 -5.50 11.41 -9.05
CA SER A 227 -5.02 12.49 -8.17
C SER A 227 -4.05 13.41 -8.92
N ALA A 228 -3.96 14.65 -8.50
CA ALA A 228 -2.90 15.58 -8.95
C ALA A 228 -1.50 15.15 -8.48
N LEU A 229 -1.41 14.13 -7.61
CA LEU A 229 -0.16 13.54 -7.11
C LEU A 229 0.25 12.27 -7.88
N MET A 230 -0.28 12.07 -9.08
CA MET A 230 -0.03 10.88 -9.89
C MET A 230 1.43 10.73 -10.38
N ASP A 231 2.24 11.78 -10.32
CA ASP A 231 3.67 11.72 -10.66
C ASP A 231 4.56 11.14 -9.55
N GLY A 232 3.92 10.64 -8.50
CA GLY A 232 4.58 10.10 -7.33
C GLY A 232 4.72 11.09 -6.19
N MET A 233 4.66 10.57 -4.98
CA MET A 233 4.88 11.31 -3.75
C MET A 233 6.34 11.19 -3.34
N LYS A 234 6.89 12.24 -2.74
CA LYS A 234 8.20 12.14 -2.12
C LYS A 234 8.09 11.29 -0.86
N MET A 235 8.90 10.25 -0.77
CA MET A 235 9.01 9.47 0.46
C MET A 235 9.80 10.29 1.50
N SER A 236 9.15 10.56 2.64
CA SER A 236 9.76 11.26 3.76
C SER A 236 10.45 10.28 4.72
N PHE A 237 11.41 10.80 5.50
CA PHE A 237 12.00 10.06 6.62
C PHE A 237 11.17 10.13 7.90
N ARG A 238 10.04 10.87 7.89
CA ARG A 238 9.18 11.07 9.05
C ARG A 238 7.89 10.29 8.91
N THR A 239 7.55 9.54 9.94
CA THR A 239 6.29 8.78 10.04
C THR A 239 5.06 9.69 9.91
N GLU A 240 5.13 10.94 10.43
CA GLU A 240 4.05 11.93 10.32
C GLU A 240 3.69 12.27 8.86
N ASP A 241 4.69 12.35 7.99
CA ASP A 241 4.46 12.61 6.57
C ASP A 241 3.80 11.42 5.88
N LEU A 242 4.20 10.19 6.24
CA LEU A 242 3.58 8.97 5.73
C LEU A 242 2.12 8.86 6.18
N VAL A 243 1.84 9.12 7.46
CA VAL A 243 0.48 9.18 8.01
C VAL A 243 -0.36 10.22 7.27
N ARG A 244 0.19 11.42 7.05
CA ARG A 244 -0.50 12.49 6.29
C ARG A 244 -0.80 12.07 4.85
N CYS A 245 0.09 11.33 4.19
CA CYS A 245 -0.16 10.79 2.86
C CYS A 245 -1.24 9.69 2.89
N ALA A 246 -1.14 8.73 3.81
CA ALA A 246 -2.06 7.59 3.91
C ALA A 246 -3.48 8.00 4.31
N SER A 247 -3.64 9.06 5.13
CA SER A 247 -4.96 9.59 5.52
C SER A 247 -5.71 10.29 4.38
N LYS A 248 -5.02 10.70 3.30
CA LYS A 248 -5.60 11.49 2.20
C LYS A 248 -5.63 10.79 0.85
N ASN A 249 -5.00 9.63 0.73
CA ASN A 249 -4.90 8.89 -0.52
C ASN A 249 -5.30 7.43 -0.32
N GLN A 250 -6.04 6.88 -1.28
CA GLN A 250 -6.44 5.48 -1.29
C GLN A 250 -5.27 4.56 -1.61
N ILE A 251 -4.32 5.04 -2.41
CA ILE A 251 -3.11 4.34 -2.83
C ILE A 251 -1.90 5.25 -2.65
N LEU A 252 -0.78 4.70 -2.20
CA LEU A 252 0.46 5.45 -2.06
C LEU A 252 1.41 5.10 -3.20
N PHE A 253 1.94 6.10 -3.88
CA PHE A 253 2.91 5.92 -4.95
C PHE A 253 4.18 6.73 -4.68
N PHE A 254 5.30 6.04 -4.53
CA PHE A 254 6.63 6.62 -4.35
C PHE A 254 7.48 6.32 -5.58
N ASP A 255 7.80 7.35 -6.34
CA ASP A 255 8.56 7.22 -7.58
C ASP A 255 10.04 7.56 -7.39
N ASN A 256 10.87 6.93 -8.20
CA ASN A 256 12.30 7.21 -8.33
C ASN A 256 13.07 7.13 -7.01
N LEU A 257 12.80 6.11 -6.21
CA LEU A 257 13.52 5.88 -4.96
C LEU A 257 14.94 5.36 -5.24
N SER A 258 15.92 5.94 -4.53
CA SER A 258 17.30 5.47 -4.55
C SER A 258 17.64 4.56 -3.38
N LYS A 259 16.82 4.60 -2.31
CA LYS A 259 17.08 3.85 -1.06
C LYS A 259 15.81 3.84 -0.20
N ILE A 260 15.60 2.76 0.54
CA ILE A 260 14.62 2.63 1.63
C ILE A 260 15.41 2.37 2.91
N THR A 261 15.21 3.19 3.95
CA THR A 261 15.82 2.97 5.27
C THR A 261 15.08 1.89 6.06
N ASP A 262 15.69 1.39 7.14
CA ASP A 262 15.07 0.39 7.99
C ASP A 262 13.76 0.89 8.61
N ASP A 263 13.71 2.13 9.10
CA ASP A 263 12.50 2.75 9.65
C ASP A 263 11.40 2.90 8.59
N GLN A 264 11.76 3.35 7.38
CA GLN A 264 10.82 3.43 6.26
C GLN A 264 10.27 2.06 5.88
N SER A 265 11.12 1.02 5.91
CA SER A 265 10.70 -0.37 5.65
C SER A 265 9.67 -0.83 6.68
N ASP A 266 9.91 -0.56 7.97
CA ASP A 266 8.99 -0.90 9.05
C ASP A 266 7.65 -0.15 8.93
N ASP A 267 7.69 1.13 8.62
CA ASP A 267 6.48 1.95 8.42
C ASP A 267 5.67 1.52 7.19
N LEU A 268 6.33 1.18 6.08
CA LEU A 268 5.67 0.61 4.89
C LEU A 268 4.98 -0.72 5.19
N CYS A 269 5.65 -1.60 5.97
CA CYS A 269 5.03 -2.84 6.43
C CYS A 269 3.74 -2.57 7.23
N LYS A 270 3.77 -1.60 8.16
CA LYS A 270 2.59 -1.21 8.95
C LYS A 270 1.46 -0.66 8.08
N VAL A 271 1.78 0.22 7.12
CA VAL A 271 0.79 0.79 6.19
C VAL A 271 0.12 -0.28 5.34
N CYS A 272 0.84 -1.29 4.87
CA CYS A 272 0.26 -2.36 4.07
C CYS A 272 -0.62 -3.30 4.90
N THR A 273 -0.24 -3.60 6.15
CA THR A 273 -0.88 -4.65 6.94
C THR A 273 -1.85 -4.15 8.01
N GLY A 274 -1.86 -2.85 8.31
CA GLY A 274 -2.74 -2.24 9.32
C GLY A 274 -2.10 -2.15 10.71
N GLY A 275 -0.78 -2.14 10.80
CA GLY A 275 -0.07 -1.85 12.05
C GLY A 275 -0.29 -0.42 12.51
N ALA A 276 -0.17 -0.20 13.83
CA ALA A 276 -0.30 1.12 14.41
C ALA A 276 0.85 2.05 14.01
N LEU A 277 0.52 3.24 13.55
CA LEU A 277 1.43 4.37 13.36
C LEU A 277 1.08 5.44 14.38
N THR A 278 2.00 5.75 15.28
CA THR A 278 1.79 6.76 16.33
C THR A 278 2.44 8.07 15.91
N VAL A 279 1.68 9.16 16.02
CA VAL A 279 2.13 10.50 15.67
C VAL A 279 1.78 11.45 16.80
N ARG A 280 2.69 12.36 17.17
CA ARG A 280 2.41 13.41 18.15
C ARG A 280 1.53 14.48 17.55
N ARG A 281 0.51 14.88 18.32
CA ARG A 281 -0.34 16.02 17.95
C ARG A 281 0.45 17.31 18.08
N LEU A 282 0.44 18.14 17.04
CA LEU A 282 1.09 19.45 17.09
C LEU A 282 0.37 20.35 18.12
N TYR A 283 1.16 21.01 18.99
CA TYR A 283 0.71 21.94 20.03
C TYR A 283 0.06 21.31 21.27
N THR A 284 0.20 19.99 21.50
CA THR A 284 -0.16 19.34 22.76
C THR A 284 1.03 18.54 23.27
N ASP A 285 1.40 18.73 24.54
CA ASP A 285 2.63 18.14 25.09
C ASP A 285 2.54 16.62 25.31
N ASN A 286 1.32 16.03 25.37
CA ASN A 286 1.11 14.63 25.74
C ASN A 286 0.11 13.84 24.88
N ASP A 287 -0.48 14.42 23.82
CA ASP A 287 -1.48 13.70 23.03
C ASP A 287 -0.82 12.97 21.85
N GLU A 288 -0.88 11.65 21.90
CA GLU A 288 -0.48 10.77 20.78
C GLU A 288 -1.74 10.36 20.01
N GLU A 289 -1.70 10.49 18.69
CA GLU A 289 -2.72 9.97 17.79
C GLU A 289 -2.23 8.67 17.18
N VAL A 290 -3.06 7.62 17.22
CA VAL A 290 -2.75 6.30 16.66
C VAL A 290 -3.58 6.09 15.41
N TYR A 291 -2.92 5.79 14.30
CA TYR A 291 -3.54 5.56 13.01
C TYR A 291 -3.34 4.12 12.55
N HIS A 292 -4.38 3.54 11.97
CA HIS A 292 -4.37 2.21 11.37
C HIS A 292 -4.75 2.29 9.91
N PHE A 293 -3.75 2.23 9.03
CA PHE A 293 -3.99 2.22 7.59
C PHE A 293 -3.77 0.82 7.00
N LYS A 294 -4.57 0.50 5.98
CA LYS A 294 -4.34 -0.62 5.07
C LYS A 294 -4.42 -0.06 3.66
N ARG A 295 -3.28 0.36 3.13
CA ARG A 295 -3.18 1.02 1.82
C ARG A 295 -2.27 0.22 0.89
N PRO A 296 -2.67 0.01 -0.37
CA PRO A 296 -1.75 -0.44 -1.40
C PRO A 296 -0.62 0.57 -1.57
N VAL A 297 0.60 0.07 -1.70
CA VAL A 297 1.81 0.89 -1.90
C VAL A 297 2.45 0.51 -3.21
N LEU A 298 2.79 1.51 -4.02
CA LEU A 298 3.50 1.40 -5.27
C LEU A 298 4.87 2.03 -5.14
N ILE A 299 5.91 1.33 -5.59
CA ILE A 299 7.29 1.83 -5.56
C ILE A 299 7.95 1.61 -6.92
N SER A 300 8.60 2.67 -7.42
CA SER A 300 9.59 2.55 -8.48
C SER A 300 10.93 3.13 -8.03
N GLY A 301 12.01 2.65 -8.62
CA GLY A 301 13.34 3.17 -8.33
C GLY A 301 14.43 2.35 -8.97
N ILE A 302 15.63 2.46 -8.40
CA ILE A 302 16.77 1.64 -8.80
C ILE A 302 16.51 0.16 -8.50
N PRO A 303 17.12 -0.78 -9.22
CA PRO A 303 17.07 -2.20 -8.87
C PRO A 303 17.48 -2.41 -7.41
N ARG A 304 16.80 -3.36 -6.73
CA ARG A 304 17.17 -3.80 -5.37
C ARG A 304 16.88 -2.81 -4.24
N LEU A 305 15.78 -2.05 -4.36
CA LEU A 305 15.31 -1.15 -3.28
C LEU A 305 14.88 -1.88 -2.00
N ILE A 306 14.31 -3.08 -2.15
CA ILE A 306 13.74 -3.86 -1.05
C ILE A 306 14.75 -4.93 -0.65
N HIS A 307 15.54 -4.64 0.38
CA HIS A 307 16.59 -5.52 0.90
C HIS A 307 16.27 -6.16 2.26
N ARG A 308 15.27 -5.64 3.00
CA ARG A 308 14.82 -6.25 4.24
C ARG A 308 13.81 -7.37 3.95
N SER A 309 14.07 -8.55 4.52
CA SER A 309 13.23 -9.73 4.34
C SER A 309 11.77 -9.50 4.72
N ASP A 310 11.51 -8.73 5.79
CA ASP A 310 10.17 -8.44 6.28
C ASP A 310 9.32 -7.67 5.26
N LEU A 311 9.89 -6.67 4.60
CA LEU A 311 9.23 -5.93 3.54
C LEU A 311 9.18 -6.75 2.24
N ASN A 312 10.22 -7.55 1.95
CA ASN A 312 10.25 -8.43 0.79
C ASN A 312 9.13 -9.47 0.81
N ASP A 313 8.86 -10.06 1.98
CA ASP A 313 7.75 -11.01 2.17
C ASP A 313 6.38 -10.39 1.87
N ARG A 314 6.22 -9.08 2.17
CA ARG A 314 5.00 -8.30 1.94
C ARG A 314 4.96 -7.60 0.59
N SER A 315 5.94 -7.85 -0.26
CA SER A 315 6.06 -7.18 -1.56
C SER A 315 5.86 -8.16 -2.71
N ILE A 316 5.37 -7.63 -3.83
CA ILE A 316 5.43 -8.21 -5.15
C ILE A 316 6.43 -7.39 -5.95
N ILE A 317 7.47 -8.04 -6.47
CA ILE A 317 8.49 -7.40 -7.30
C ILE A 317 8.34 -7.93 -8.72
N LEU A 318 7.88 -7.07 -9.63
CA LEU A 318 7.72 -7.40 -11.03
C LEU A 318 8.81 -6.74 -11.86
N THR A 319 9.22 -7.41 -12.93
CA THR A 319 10.26 -6.91 -13.81
C THR A 319 9.66 -6.44 -15.13
N VAL A 320 9.91 -5.18 -15.49
CA VAL A 320 9.57 -4.60 -16.78
C VAL A 320 10.81 -4.50 -17.66
N LYS A 321 10.68 -4.88 -18.92
CA LYS A 321 11.78 -4.80 -19.89
C LYS A 321 11.86 -3.42 -20.53
N ARG A 322 13.06 -3.09 -21.04
CA ARG A 322 13.27 -1.85 -21.77
C ARG A 322 12.41 -1.84 -23.04
N ILE A 323 11.66 -0.75 -23.24
CA ILE A 323 10.85 -0.57 -24.44
C ILE A 323 11.78 -0.26 -25.62
N PRO A 324 11.75 -1.06 -26.71
CA PRO A 324 12.51 -0.78 -27.92
C PRO A 324 12.17 0.61 -28.49
N GLU A 325 13.15 1.32 -29.04
CA GLU A 325 12.97 2.71 -29.48
C GLU A 325 11.87 2.86 -30.54
N ASN A 326 11.74 1.88 -31.42
CA ASN A 326 10.71 1.84 -32.48
C ASN A 326 9.29 1.55 -31.97
N LYS A 327 9.13 1.16 -30.70
CA LYS A 327 7.82 0.90 -30.06
C LYS A 327 7.44 1.97 -29.05
N ARG A 328 8.29 2.98 -28.83
CA ARG A 328 8.01 4.05 -27.89
C ARG A 328 6.92 4.98 -28.46
N LYS A 329 5.88 5.20 -27.65
CA LYS A 329 4.84 6.20 -27.89
C LYS A 329 5.20 7.47 -27.10
N THR A 330 4.75 8.61 -27.55
CA THR A 330 4.85 9.85 -26.75
C THR A 330 3.92 9.78 -25.54
N GLN A 331 4.22 10.53 -24.48
CA GLN A 331 3.37 10.59 -23.30
C GLN A 331 1.93 11.04 -23.66
N ALA A 332 1.79 12.02 -24.55
CA ALA A 332 0.49 12.51 -24.99
C ALA A 332 -0.34 11.43 -25.71
N GLU A 333 0.29 10.59 -26.55
CA GLU A 333 -0.39 9.48 -27.24
C GLU A 333 -0.83 8.40 -26.24
N LEU A 334 0.04 8.05 -25.26
CA LEU A 334 -0.28 7.08 -24.23
C LEU A 334 -1.44 7.58 -23.35
N ASP A 335 -1.38 8.85 -22.91
CA ASP A 335 -2.43 9.45 -22.08
C ASP A 335 -3.76 9.53 -22.83
N ALA A 336 -3.77 9.94 -24.08
CA ALA A 336 -4.98 10.02 -24.91
C ALA A 336 -5.60 8.63 -25.11
N PHE A 337 -4.79 7.61 -25.41
CA PHE A 337 -5.28 6.24 -25.57
C PHE A 337 -5.78 5.65 -24.25
N PHE A 338 -5.07 5.91 -23.15
CA PHE A 338 -5.48 5.44 -21.82
C PHE A 338 -6.81 6.05 -21.41
N GLU A 339 -6.97 7.39 -21.52
CA GLU A 339 -8.23 8.06 -21.15
C GLU A 339 -9.41 7.60 -22.02
N ALA A 340 -9.19 7.30 -23.30
CA ALA A 340 -10.21 6.74 -24.20
C ALA A 340 -10.62 5.31 -23.79
N SER A 341 -9.66 4.49 -23.34
CA SER A 341 -9.88 3.08 -22.94
C SER A 341 -10.39 2.92 -21.51
N LYS A 342 -10.19 3.94 -20.68
CA LYS A 342 -10.44 3.88 -19.23
C LYS A 342 -11.89 3.53 -18.84
N PRO A 343 -12.96 4.02 -19.52
CA PRO A 343 -14.32 3.59 -19.22
C PRO A 343 -14.52 2.07 -19.34
N GLN A 344 -13.97 1.46 -20.40
CA GLN A 344 -14.02 0.03 -20.64
C GLN A 344 -13.20 -0.74 -19.59
N ILE A 345 -11.98 -0.28 -19.28
CA ILE A 345 -11.12 -0.87 -18.25
C ILE A 345 -11.83 -0.88 -16.90
N MET A 346 -12.44 0.24 -16.50
CA MET A 346 -13.17 0.35 -15.24
C MET A 346 -14.37 -0.61 -15.19
N GLY A 347 -15.15 -0.73 -16.28
CA GLY A 347 -16.26 -1.67 -16.37
C GLY A 347 -15.81 -3.11 -16.20
N ALA A 348 -14.72 -3.52 -16.87
CA ALA A 348 -14.16 -4.85 -16.76
C ALA A 348 -13.60 -5.15 -15.34
N ILE A 349 -12.93 -4.19 -14.71
CA ILE A 349 -12.44 -4.31 -13.32
C ILE A 349 -13.62 -4.53 -12.36
N PHE A 350 -14.72 -3.79 -12.51
CA PHE A 350 -15.89 -3.94 -11.63
C PHE A 350 -16.62 -5.26 -11.84
N ASN A 351 -16.65 -5.79 -13.07
CA ASN A 351 -17.15 -7.14 -13.35
C ASN A 351 -16.29 -8.21 -12.66
N VAL A 352 -14.96 -8.11 -12.78
CA VAL A 352 -14.04 -9.03 -12.11
C VAL A 352 -14.20 -8.96 -10.59
N LEU A 353 -14.32 -7.75 -10.02
CA LEU A 353 -14.49 -7.57 -8.58
C LEU A 353 -15.81 -8.14 -8.08
N SER A 354 -16.91 -7.94 -8.82
CA SER A 354 -18.22 -8.52 -8.50
C SER A 354 -18.18 -10.05 -8.46
N ASP A 355 -17.59 -10.66 -9.49
CA ASP A 355 -17.42 -12.12 -9.53
C ASP A 355 -16.46 -12.62 -8.44
N ALA A 356 -15.43 -11.87 -8.09
CA ALA A 356 -14.52 -12.21 -7.00
C ALA A 356 -15.24 -12.20 -5.65
N ILE A 357 -16.10 -11.20 -5.39
CA ILE A 357 -16.95 -11.17 -4.18
C ILE A 357 -17.83 -12.44 -4.12
N LYS A 358 -18.45 -12.81 -5.22
CA LYS A 358 -19.31 -14.01 -5.31
C LYS A 358 -18.54 -15.30 -5.05
N LYS A 359 -17.30 -15.42 -5.60
CA LYS A 359 -16.47 -16.63 -5.51
C LYS A 359 -15.69 -16.74 -4.19
N TYR A 360 -15.48 -15.64 -3.46
CA TYR A 360 -14.58 -15.58 -2.31
C TYR A 360 -14.82 -16.69 -1.28
N LYS A 361 -16.09 -17.02 -1.00
CA LYS A 361 -16.45 -18.08 -0.02
C LYS A 361 -16.09 -19.49 -0.50
N THR A 362 -15.98 -19.71 -1.80
CA THR A 362 -15.66 -21.02 -2.38
C THR A 362 -14.16 -21.22 -2.63
N ILE A 363 -13.38 -20.15 -2.57
CA ILE A 363 -11.95 -20.18 -2.79
C ILE A 363 -11.25 -20.86 -1.61
N GLN A 364 -10.41 -21.84 -1.93
CA GLN A 364 -9.58 -22.58 -0.98
C GLN A 364 -8.12 -22.54 -1.49
N PRO A 365 -7.29 -21.60 -1.04
CA PRO A 365 -5.87 -21.56 -1.42
C PRO A 365 -5.13 -22.82 -0.92
N LYS A 366 -4.22 -23.33 -1.75
CA LYS A 366 -3.36 -24.49 -1.39
C LYS A 366 -2.27 -24.09 -0.40
N GLU A 367 -1.81 -22.86 -0.44
CA GLU A 367 -0.78 -22.30 0.43
C GLU A 367 -1.30 -21.03 1.12
N HIS A 368 -0.73 -20.72 2.27
CA HIS A 368 -1.07 -19.52 3.04
C HIS A 368 0.20 -18.68 3.26
N PRO A 369 0.59 -17.81 2.31
CA PRO A 369 1.71 -16.90 2.49
C PRO A 369 1.43 -15.91 3.61
N ARG A 370 2.44 -15.13 4.02
CA ARG A 370 2.35 -14.15 5.12
C ARG A 370 1.17 -13.17 4.99
N SER A 371 0.79 -12.80 3.77
CA SER A 371 -0.38 -11.96 3.47
C SER A 371 -1.59 -12.83 3.09
N ALA A 372 -1.95 -13.82 3.92
CA ALA A 372 -2.96 -14.83 3.61
C ALA A 372 -4.33 -14.25 3.22
N ASP A 373 -4.79 -13.19 3.90
CA ASP A 373 -6.08 -12.54 3.59
C ASP A 373 -6.07 -11.91 2.19
N TRP A 374 -4.98 -11.20 1.85
CA TRP A 374 -4.80 -10.66 0.51
C TRP A 374 -4.73 -11.79 -0.52
N TYR A 375 -3.98 -12.84 -0.23
CA TYR A 375 -3.77 -13.98 -1.14
C TYR A 375 -5.06 -14.72 -1.48
N LYS A 376 -5.94 -14.94 -0.49
CA LYS A 376 -7.25 -15.52 -0.73
C LYS A 376 -8.10 -14.63 -1.65
N GLY A 377 -8.13 -13.33 -1.41
CA GLY A 377 -8.78 -12.35 -2.29
C GLY A 377 -8.19 -12.35 -3.70
N ALA A 378 -6.87 -12.43 -3.81
CA ALA A 378 -6.15 -12.50 -5.06
C ALA A 378 -6.51 -13.77 -5.88
N CYS A 379 -6.64 -14.92 -5.23
CA CYS A 379 -7.13 -16.16 -5.85
C CYS A 379 -8.56 -15.99 -6.39
N ALA A 380 -9.44 -15.33 -5.64
CA ALA A 380 -10.81 -15.05 -6.09
C ALA A 380 -10.84 -14.11 -7.31
N ILE A 381 -10.01 -13.07 -7.30
CA ILE A 381 -9.84 -12.14 -8.42
C ILE A 381 -9.34 -12.90 -9.66
N ALA A 382 -8.27 -13.66 -9.53
CA ALA A 382 -7.70 -14.41 -10.65
C ALA A 382 -8.70 -15.39 -11.28
N ALA A 383 -9.47 -16.10 -10.45
CA ALA A 383 -10.54 -17.00 -10.91
C ALA A 383 -11.70 -16.25 -11.59
N SER A 384 -11.71 -14.92 -11.54
CA SER A 384 -12.76 -14.07 -12.11
C SER A 384 -12.31 -13.28 -13.33
N ILE A 385 -11.02 -13.31 -13.69
CA ILE A 385 -10.49 -12.74 -14.93
C ILE A 385 -10.62 -13.77 -16.06
N ASP A 386 -11.10 -13.33 -17.22
CA ASP A 386 -11.26 -14.18 -18.39
C ASP A 386 -9.91 -14.84 -18.78
N GLY A 387 -9.93 -16.16 -18.99
CA GLY A 387 -8.74 -16.94 -19.38
C GLY A 387 -7.83 -17.38 -18.23
N TYR A 388 -8.10 -16.96 -16.97
CA TYR A 388 -7.30 -17.30 -15.80
C TYR A 388 -8.07 -18.15 -14.77
N SER A 389 -7.34 -18.68 -13.79
CA SER A 389 -7.90 -19.52 -12.72
C SER A 389 -7.10 -19.35 -11.44
N GLN A 390 -7.64 -19.84 -10.31
CA GLN A 390 -6.92 -19.92 -9.04
C GLN A 390 -5.58 -20.66 -9.19
N ASP A 391 -5.57 -21.86 -9.79
CA ASP A 391 -4.34 -22.67 -9.93
C ASP A 391 -3.26 -21.95 -10.76
N LYS A 392 -3.67 -21.26 -11.85
CA LYS A 392 -2.73 -20.46 -12.65
C LYS A 392 -2.11 -19.33 -11.81
N PHE A 393 -2.91 -18.69 -10.98
CA PHE A 393 -2.41 -17.62 -10.13
C PHE A 393 -1.47 -18.14 -9.03
N GLU A 394 -1.83 -19.23 -8.36
CA GLU A 394 -0.97 -19.83 -7.33
C GLU A 394 0.41 -20.19 -7.89
N LEU A 395 0.44 -20.79 -9.11
CA LEU A 395 1.69 -21.11 -9.79
C LEU A 395 2.47 -19.84 -10.19
N ALA A 396 1.78 -18.83 -10.73
CA ALA A 396 2.39 -17.57 -11.12
C ALA A 396 2.97 -16.81 -9.92
N PHE A 397 2.20 -16.72 -8.83
CA PHE A 397 2.63 -16.06 -7.61
C PHE A 397 3.84 -16.76 -6.98
N LYS A 398 3.85 -18.10 -6.94
CA LYS A 398 5.00 -18.88 -6.49
C LYS A 398 6.24 -18.55 -7.31
N LYS A 399 6.13 -18.58 -8.66
CA LYS A 399 7.25 -18.25 -9.56
C LYS A 399 7.81 -16.84 -9.31
N VAL A 400 6.93 -15.85 -9.07
CA VAL A 400 7.35 -14.48 -8.72
C VAL A 400 8.09 -14.48 -7.38
N LYS A 401 7.59 -15.21 -6.39
CA LYS A 401 8.21 -15.29 -5.05
C LYS A 401 9.54 -16.03 -5.07
N ASP A 402 9.64 -17.13 -5.80
CA ASP A 402 10.89 -17.90 -5.94
C ASP A 402 11.97 -17.01 -6.56
N ARG A 403 11.66 -16.27 -7.61
CA ARG A 403 12.59 -15.30 -8.20
C ARG A 403 12.99 -14.16 -7.26
N GLN A 404 12.05 -13.65 -6.45
CA GLN A 404 12.39 -12.65 -5.41
C GLN A 404 13.37 -13.21 -4.38
N LEU A 405 13.19 -14.47 -4.02
CA LEU A 405 14.07 -15.17 -3.08
C LEU A 405 15.47 -15.39 -3.66
N GLU A 406 15.57 -15.77 -4.94
CA GLU A 406 16.84 -15.88 -5.66
C GLU A 406 17.60 -14.54 -5.67
N TYR A 407 16.91 -13.44 -6.00
CA TYR A 407 17.52 -12.11 -5.93
C TYR A 407 17.98 -11.73 -4.52
N ALA A 408 17.19 -12.03 -3.49
CA ALA A 408 17.57 -11.76 -2.10
C ALA A 408 18.78 -12.59 -1.66
N LEU A 409 18.92 -13.81 -2.17
CA LEU A 409 20.10 -14.64 -1.96
C LEU A 409 21.34 -14.01 -2.61
N GLU A 410 21.24 -13.65 -3.91
CA GLU A 410 22.35 -13.06 -4.66
C GLU A 410 22.88 -11.75 -4.06
N GLU A 411 22.05 -11.02 -3.33
CA GLU A 411 22.42 -9.77 -2.65
C GLU A 411 23.22 -9.98 -1.36
N SER A 412 23.14 -11.16 -0.77
CA SER A 412 23.79 -11.45 0.50
C SER A 412 24.94 -12.45 0.30
N PRO A 413 26.20 -11.97 0.20
CA PRO A 413 27.34 -12.89 0.09
C PRO A 413 27.43 -13.85 1.28
N VAL A 414 26.89 -13.46 2.45
CA VAL A 414 26.81 -14.32 3.64
C VAL A 414 25.75 -15.41 3.46
N ALA A 415 24.58 -15.10 2.89
CA ALA A 415 23.58 -16.11 2.59
C ALA A 415 24.04 -17.07 1.49
N MET A 416 24.70 -16.56 0.44
CA MET A 416 25.32 -17.38 -0.59
C MET A 416 26.37 -18.32 -0.02
N ALA A 417 27.25 -17.83 0.88
CA ALA A 417 28.25 -18.63 1.56
C ALA A 417 27.63 -19.72 2.45
N ALA A 418 26.58 -19.34 3.22
CA ALA A 418 25.88 -20.29 4.06
C ALA A 418 25.24 -21.42 3.24
N LYS A 419 24.56 -21.07 2.14
CA LYS A 419 24.00 -22.06 1.21
C LYS A 419 25.09 -22.95 0.61
N PHE A 420 26.15 -22.35 0.06
CA PHE A 420 27.25 -23.08 -0.55
C PHE A 420 27.90 -24.09 0.41
N ILE A 421 28.17 -23.67 1.67
CA ILE A 421 28.76 -24.56 2.67
C ILE A 421 27.82 -25.70 3.03
N VAL A 422 26.52 -25.44 3.18
CA VAL A 422 25.53 -26.48 3.50
C VAL A 422 25.45 -27.50 2.35
N ASP A 423 25.41 -27.03 1.10
CA ASP A 423 25.40 -27.88 -0.08
C ASP A 423 26.65 -28.78 -0.15
N LYS A 424 27.84 -28.22 0.11
CA LYS A 424 29.10 -28.94 0.10
C LYS A 424 29.28 -29.90 1.28
N CYS A 425 28.59 -29.67 2.39
CA CYS A 425 28.62 -30.53 3.57
C CYS A 425 27.45 -31.55 3.59
N GLY A 426 26.80 -31.84 2.46
CA GLY A 426 25.74 -32.84 2.38
C GLY A 426 24.48 -32.46 3.18
N GLY A 427 24.13 -31.19 3.18
CA GLY A 427 22.89 -30.66 3.80
C GLY A 427 23.03 -30.24 5.26
N LYS A 428 24.19 -30.46 5.92
CA LYS A 428 24.40 -30.04 7.32
C LYS A 428 25.79 -29.47 7.53
N TRP A 429 25.87 -28.31 8.17
CA TRP A 429 27.11 -27.70 8.59
C TRP A 429 27.04 -27.25 10.05
N TYR A 430 28.14 -27.42 10.78
CA TYR A 430 28.31 -27.03 12.16
C TYR A 430 29.68 -26.38 12.39
N GLY A 431 29.69 -25.19 12.95
CA GLY A 431 30.95 -24.48 13.20
C GLY A 431 30.77 -23.13 13.90
N THR A 432 31.86 -22.43 14.09
CA THR A 432 31.87 -21.07 14.62
C THR A 432 31.74 -20.04 13.50
N ALA A 433 31.39 -18.79 13.83
CA ALA A 433 31.35 -17.71 12.85
C ALA A 433 32.72 -17.46 12.18
N THR A 434 33.84 -17.70 12.89
CA THR A 434 35.19 -17.65 12.31
C THR A 434 35.38 -18.74 11.27
N GLN A 435 34.95 -19.97 11.58
CA GLN A 435 35.06 -21.10 10.65
C GLN A 435 34.20 -20.87 9.40
N LEU A 436 33.01 -20.26 9.53
CA LEU A 436 32.20 -19.91 8.38
C LEU A 436 32.84 -18.80 7.54
N LEU A 437 33.46 -17.80 8.18
CA LEU A 437 34.18 -16.70 7.52
C LEU A 437 35.34 -17.22 6.67
N ASP A 438 36.02 -18.24 7.18
CA ASP A 438 37.17 -18.87 6.55
C ASP A 438 36.76 -20.07 5.62
N PHE A 439 35.46 -20.26 5.39
CA PHE A 439 34.94 -21.38 4.60
C PHE A 439 35.45 -22.75 5.06
N TYR A 440 35.48 -22.97 6.38
CA TYR A 440 35.89 -24.26 6.92
C TYR A 440 34.85 -25.33 6.61
N ILE A 441 35.18 -26.16 5.62
CA ILE A 441 34.32 -27.24 5.13
C ILE A 441 34.87 -28.57 5.67
N VAL A 442 34.07 -29.20 6.53
CA VAL A 442 34.36 -30.58 6.99
C VAL A 442 33.66 -31.51 6.00
N SER A 443 34.29 -31.77 4.87
CA SER A 443 33.82 -32.78 3.91
C SER A 443 34.95 -33.73 3.57
N ASN A 444 34.62 -34.97 3.22
CA ASN A 444 35.55 -35.95 2.67
C ASN A 444 35.94 -35.64 1.22
N GLU A 445 35.35 -34.61 0.61
CA GLU A 445 35.60 -34.20 -0.76
C GLU A 445 36.54 -33.00 -0.82
N THR A 446 37.50 -33.08 -1.72
CA THR A 446 38.43 -31.97 -2.01
C THR A 446 37.66 -30.92 -2.86
N LEU A 447 37.71 -29.66 -2.42
CA LEU A 447 37.10 -28.55 -3.16
C LEU A 447 37.70 -28.46 -4.56
N SER A 448 36.85 -28.31 -5.57
CA SER A 448 37.24 -28.11 -6.97
C SER A 448 37.90 -26.72 -7.16
N ASN A 449 38.54 -26.51 -8.30
CA ASN A 449 39.05 -25.19 -8.67
C ASN A 449 37.90 -24.18 -8.87
N GLU A 450 36.72 -24.60 -9.30
CA GLU A 450 35.53 -23.77 -9.44
C GLU A 450 35.00 -23.35 -8.06
N ASP A 451 34.99 -24.28 -7.09
CA ASP A 451 34.60 -23.98 -5.70
C ASP A 451 35.53 -22.93 -5.07
N ASN A 452 36.83 -23.09 -5.25
CA ASN A 452 37.80 -22.13 -4.76
C ASN A 452 37.65 -20.75 -5.41
N SER A 453 37.36 -20.69 -6.71
CA SER A 453 37.09 -19.45 -7.42
C SER A 453 35.79 -18.78 -6.92
N TYR A 454 34.76 -19.56 -6.61
CA TYR A 454 33.52 -19.07 -6.06
C TYR A 454 33.69 -18.53 -4.62
N ILE A 455 34.45 -19.23 -3.78
CA ILE A 455 34.80 -18.76 -2.44
C ILE A 455 35.54 -17.41 -2.51
N GLN A 456 36.52 -17.31 -3.40
CA GLN A 456 37.29 -16.07 -3.62
C GLN A 456 36.35 -14.93 -4.07
N TYR A 457 35.42 -15.20 -5.03
CA TYR A 457 34.44 -14.22 -5.46
C TYR A 457 33.58 -13.69 -4.30
N LEU A 458 33.14 -14.58 -3.37
CA LEU A 458 32.37 -14.17 -2.19
C LEU A 458 33.21 -13.35 -1.20
N GLN A 459 34.47 -13.75 -0.96
CA GLN A 459 35.37 -13.05 -0.06
C GLN A 459 35.80 -11.67 -0.59
N ASP A 460 35.91 -11.52 -1.90
CA ASP A 460 36.25 -10.23 -2.56
C ASP A 460 35.04 -9.29 -2.65
N HIS A 461 33.82 -9.77 -2.34
CA HIS A 461 32.62 -8.96 -2.43
C HIS A 461 32.68 -7.79 -1.43
N PRO A 462 32.34 -6.54 -1.84
CA PRO A 462 32.42 -5.34 -0.95
C PRO A 462 31.60 -5.46 0.35
N ALA A 463 30.51 -6.23 0.34
CA ALA A 463 29.66 -6.49 1.50
C ALA A 463 30.10 -7.72 2.31
N TRP A 464 31.25 -8.38 1.98
CA TRP A 464 31.75 -9.50 2.78
C TRP A 464 32.20 -9.04 4.17
N PRO A 465 31.79 -9.75 5.24
CA PRO A 465 32.10 -9.36 6.61
C PRO A 465 33.63 -9.38 6.90
N LYS A 466 34.13 -8.33 7.54
CA LYS A 466 35.57 -8.22 7.88
C LYS A 466 35.97 -9.05 9.10
N ASN A 467 35.00 -9.53 9.88
CA ASN A 467 35.28 -10.32 11.09
C ASN A 467 34.05 -11.14 11.49
N ALA A 468 34.23 -12.12 12.37
CA ALA A 468 33.22 -13.05 12.84
C ALA A 468 32.04 -12.37 13.56
N SER A 469 32.23 -11.23 14.21
CA SER A 469 31.16 -10.51 14.89
C SER A 469 30.19 -9.85 13.88
N VAL A 470 30.74 -9.27 12.80
CA VAL A 470 29.94 -8.71 11.70
C VAL A 470 29.24 -9.84 10.96
N LEU A 471 29.92 -10.96 10.67
CA LEU A 471 29.33 -12.13 10.05
C LEU A 471 28.12 -12.65 10.84
N GLY A 472 28.22 -12.75 12.16
CA GLY A 472 27.12 -13.21 13.01
C GLY A 472 25.89 -12.31 12.94
N LYS A 473 26.09 -10.98 12.80
CA LYS A 473 24.99 -10.02 12.59
C LYS A 473 24.36 -10.18 11.21
N GLU A 474 25.17 -10.32 10.16
CA GLU A 474 24.67 -10.50 8.80
C GLU A 474 23.96 -11.86 8.62
N LEU A 475 24.45 -12.92 9.26
CA LEU A 475 23.75 -14.22 9.33
C LEU A 475 22.37 -14.08 9.99
N ALA A 476 22.28 -13.37 11.12
CA ALA A 476 21.00 -13.12 11.76
C ALA A 476 20.04 -12.32 10.85
N ARG A 477 20.60 -11.40 10.03
CA ARG A 477 19.84 -10.58 9.08
C ARG A 477 19.35 -11.39 7.88
N CYS A 478 20.15 -12.31 7.33
CA CYS A 478 19.77 -13.15 6.19
C CYS A 478 19.06 -14.46 6.60
N ARG A 479 18.87 -14.70 7.89
CA ARG A 479 18.17 -15.89 8.40
C ARG A 479 16.82 -16.14 7.74
N PRO A 480 15.91 -15.17 7.58
CA PRO A 480 14.62 -15.41 6.91
C PRO A 480 14.80 -15.86 5.45
N THR A 481 15.80 -15.33 4.73
CA THR A 481 16.12 -15.76 3.37
C THR A 481 16.60 -17.21 3.34
N LEU A 482 17.45 -17.60 4.28
CA LEU A 482 17.94 -18.99 4.41
C LEU A 482 16.79 -19.95 4.77
N GLU A 483 15.93 -19.58 5.72
CA GLU A 483 14.76 -20.38 6.11
C GLU A 483 13.77 -20.55 4.94
N ALA A 484 13.58 -19.53 4.11
CA ALA A 484 12.75 -19.60 2.91
C ALA A 484 13.37 -20.52 1.83
N LEU A 485 14.70 -20.63 1.78
CA LEU A 485 15.44 -21.59 0.93
C LEU A 485 15.45 -23.02 1.52
N GLY A 486 14.84 -23.25 2.66
CA GLY A 486 14.84 -24.54 3.33
C GLY A 486 16.03 -24.76 4.26
N ILE A 487 16.87 -23.78 4.50
CA ILE A 487 18.04 -23.88 5.38
C ILE A 487 17.71 -23.33 6.75
N ASP A 488 17.56 -24.22 7.71
CA ASP A 488 17.36 -23.84 9.11
C ASP A 488 18.68 -23.43 9.77
N MET A 489 18.63 -22.33 10.50
CA MET A 489 19.75 -21.83 11.30
C MET A 489 19.43 -21.95 12.78
N ILE A 490 20.14 -22.83 13.48
CA ILE A 490 19.99 -23.03 14.92
C ILE A 490 21.18 -22.42 15.66
N HIS A 491 20.87 -21.53 16.58
CA HIS A 491 21.83 -20.99 17.56
C HIS A 491 21.55 -21.63 18.92
N GLY A 492 21.96 -22.90 19.13
CA GLY A 492 21.87 -23.56 20.40
C GLY A 492 20.61 -24.36 20.65
N GLU A 493 20.61 -25.22 21.69
CA GLU A 493 19.44 -25.94 22.16
C GLU A 493 18.39 -25.00 22.74
N ASN A 494 17.13 -25.16 22.33
CA ASN A 494 15.98 -24.39 22.82
C ASN A 494 16.13 -22.86 22.67
N GLY A 495 16.79 -22.37 21.59
CA GLY A 495 16.99 -20.94 21.37
C GLY A 495 18.06 -20.29 22.25
N LYS A 496 18.78 -21.06 23.05
CA LYS A 496 19.95 -20.57 23.80
C LYS A 496 21.22 -20.84 23.00
N SER A 497 22.13 -19.86 23.00
CA SER A 497 23.43 -20.03 22.34
C SER A 497 24.18 -21.23 22.91
N VAL A 498 24.62 -22.18 22.04
CA VAL A 498 25.52 -23.25 22.47
C VAL A 498 26.92 -22.67 22.62
N TYR A 499 27.43 -22.70 23.83
CA TYR A 499 28.81 -22.37 24.13
C TYR A 499 29.55 -23.66 24.50
N LYS A 500 30.52 -24.04 23.70
CA LYS A 500 31.52 -25.03 24.07
C LYS A 500 32.87 -24.33 24.09
N ASP A 501 33.65 -24.51 25.13
CA ASP A 501 34.99 -23.86 25.30
C ASP A 501 34.93 -22.33 25.14
N ALA A 502 33.90 -21.68 25.70
CA ALA A 502 33.63 -20.23 25.57
C ALA A 502 33.37 -19.74 24.13
N ARG A 503 33.13 -20.60 23.17
CA ARG A 503 32.84 -20.27 21.76
C ARG A 503 31.37 -20.51 21.44
N ARG A 504 30.80 -19.60 20.61
CA ARG A 504 29.42 -19.71 20.10
C ARG A 504 29.39 -20.48 18.79
N TYR A 505 28.59 -21.53 18.72
CA TYR A 505 28.43 -22.37 17.52
C TYR A 505 27.16 -22.04 16.76
N ILE A 506 27.21 -22.28 15.47
CA ILE A 506 26.13 -22.11 14.50
C ILE A 506 25.92 -23.46 13.82
N GLN A 507 24.68 -23.87 13.72
CA GLN A 507 24.27 -25.04 12.92
C GLN A 507 23.40 -24.56 11.77
N LEU A 508 23.72 -25.00 10.55
CA LEU A 508 22.94 -24.81 9.35
C LEU A 508 22.48 -26.19 8.85
N THR A 509 21.20 -26.35 8.51
CA THR A 509 20.63 -27.61 8.09
C THR A 509 19.65 -27.39 6.95
N ASP A 510 19.84 -28.05 5.82
CA ASP A 510 18.89 -28.07 4.70
C ASP A 510 17.78 -29.10 4.98
N ARG A 511 16.53 -28.67 5.06
CA ARG A 511 15.35 -29.50 5.27
C ARG A 511 15.10 -30.50 4.13
N ASN A 512 15.54 -30.15 2.93
CA ASN A 512 15.29 -30.96 1.74
C ASN A 512 16.28 -32.12 1.60
N HIS A 513 17.43 -32.06 2.28
CA HIS A 513 18.45 -33.11 2.29
C HIS A 513 18.31 -34.15 3.42
N THR A 514 17.38 -33.93 4.37
CA THR A 514 17.19 -34.84 5.51
C THR A 514 16.08 -35.87 5.26
N GLN A 515 16.14 -36.61 4.16
CA GLN A 515 15.45 -37.93 4.09
C GLN A 515 16.43 -38.99 4.56
N ASP A 516 16.20 -39.51 5.78
CA ASP A 516 16.91 -40.52 6.56
C ASP A 516 18.03 -39.94 7.45
N ASP A 517 17.66 -39.59 8.66
CA ASP A 517 18.24 -40.09 9.92
C ASP A 517 17.58 -39.36 11.11
N SER A 518 17.22 -40.16 12.14
CA SER A 518 16.78 -39.68 13.45
C SER A 518 17.65 -38.52 13.97
N PRO A 519 17.12 -37.56 14.73
CA PRO A 519 17.93 -36.46 15.24
C PRO A 519 19.02 -37.03 16.16
N SER A 520 20.22 -37.20 15.61
CA SER A 520 21.41 -37.30 16.42
C SER A 520 21.58 -35.98 17.12
N THR A 521 21.32 -35.96 18.41
CA THR A 521 21.53 -34.78 19.25
C THR A 521 22.99 -34.34 19.14
N LEU A 522 23.23 -33.01 19.24
CA LEU A 522 24.55 -32.37 19.28
C LEU A 522 25.59 -33.08 20.18
N PHE A 523 25.15 -33.98 21.08
CA PHE A 523 25.95 -34.75 22.01
C PHE A 523 26.60 -36.02 21.41
N ASP A 524 26.06 -36.60 20.34
CA ASP A 524 26.55 -37.89 19.82
C ASP A 524 27.82 -37.76 18.95
N ILE A 525 28.05 -36.59 18.35
CA ILE A 525 29.23 -36.37 17.50
C ILE A 525 30.50 -36.13 18.33
N THR A 526 30.38 -35.75 19.60
CA THR A 526 31.54 -35.41 20.46
C THR A 526 32.05 -36.60 21.31
N ASN A 527 31.23 -37.61 21.50
CA ASN A 527 31.61 -38.78 22.31
C ASN A 527 32.31 -39.91 21.53
N SER A 528 32.33 -39.86 20.19
CA SER A 528 33.04 -40.86 19.38
C SER A 528 34.52 -40.61 19.17
N LYS A 529 35.06 -39.45 19.60
CA LYS A 529 36.51 -39.11 19.48
C LYS A 529 37.29 -39.08 20.78
N GLU A 530 36.68 -39.44 21.93
CA GLU A 530 37.39 -39.62 23.17
C GLU A 530 37.60 -41.10 23.57
N LYS A 531 37.39 -42.02 22.60
CA LYS A 531 37.66 -43.47 22.81
C LYS A 531 38.52 -44.09 21.71
N GLU A 532 39.56 -43.39 21.27
CA GLU A 532 40.73 -44.03 20.63
C GLU A 532 42.02 -43.35 21.15
#